data_e3a160d51e9da4c6c4d730396a4f96ac
#
_entry.id   e3a160d51e9da4c6c4d730396a4f96ac
#
_cell.length_a   1.000
_cell.length_b   1.000
_cell.length_c   1.000
_cell.angle_alpha   90.00
_cell.angle_beta   90.00
_cell.angle_gamma   90.00
#
_symmetry.space_group_name_H-M   'P 1'
#
loop_
_entity.id
_entity.type
_entity.pdbx_description
1 polymer ?
#
loop_
_entity_poly.entity_id
_entity_poly.type
_entity_poly.pdbx_seq_one_letter_code
_entity_poly.pdbx_strand_id
1 'polypeptide(L)'
;MPRPKPACPIHDLIEVLAQPWVLQILYALSTQGPARFGHLKSRVEGISARLLTERLRLLERHGFVYRDYEQTIPPSVTYGITRRMKDIEKVLGELERMARKWQDADRVGATSISAHAG
;
A
#
# COMPACT_ATOMS: atom_id res chain seq x y z
N MET A 1 7.53 13.73 25.60
CA MET A 1 8.56 12.79 25.84
C MET A 1 8.81 11.93 24.65
N PRO A 2 10.01 11.92 24.17
CA PRO A 2 10.28 11.12 22.99
C PRO A 2 10.17 9.65 23.33
N ARG A 3 9.64 8.91 22.42
CA ARG A 3 9.53 7.49 22.54
C ARG A 3 10.90 6.87 22.39
N PRO A 4 11.28 5.89 23.22
CA PRO A 4 12.56 5.23 23.02
C PRO A 4 12.59 4.58 21.66
N LYS A 5 13.76 4.55 21.06
CA LYS A 5 13.92 3.92 19.78
C LYS A 5 13.70 2.43 19.93
N PRO A 6 12.85 1.82 19.12
CA PRO A 6 12.60 0.40 19.26
C PRO A 6 13.85 -0.39 18.94
N ALA A 7 14.02 -1.49 19.65
CA ALA A 7 15.15 -2.37 19.42
C ALA A 7 15.00 -3.14 18.13
N CYS A 8 13.78 -3.36 17.66
CA CYS A 8 13.53 -4.13 16.47
C CYS A 8 13.33 -3.20 15.26
N PRO A 9 14.19 -3.27 14.26
CA PRO A 9 14.09 -2.33 13.14
C PRO A 9 12.82 -2.48 12.31
N ILE A 10 12.16 -3.62 12.38
CA ILE A 10 10.93 -3.81 11.62
C ILE A 10 9.72 -3.19 12.30
N HIS A 11 9.85 -2.82 13.58
CA HIS A 11 8.71 -2.33 14.34
C HIS A 11 8.09 -1.07 13.72
N ASP A 12 8.92 -0.09 13.41
CA ASP A 12 8.44 1.15 12.80
C ASP A 12 7.82 0.91 11.43
N LEU A 13 8.42 0.02 10.67
CA LEU A 13 7.89 -0.32 9.35
C LEU A 13 6.50 -0.96 9.48
N ILE A 14 6.36 -1.88 10.42
CA ILE A 14 5.07 -2.52 10.64
C ILE A 14 4.03 -1.49 11.07
N GLU A 15 4.40 -0.56 11.96
CA GLU A 15 3.47 0.47 12.40
C GLU A 15 2.90 1.28 11.23
N VAL A 16 3.74 1.59 10.25
CA VAL A 16 3.27 2.34 9.08
C VAL A 16 2.42 1.45 8.17
N LEU A 17 2.94 0.28 7.84
CA LEU A 17 2.26 -0.60 6.89
C LEU A 17 0.94 -1.15 7.42
N ALA A 18 0.81 -1.24 8.73
CA ALA A 18 -0.40 -1.74 9.36
C ALA A 18 -1.51 -0.70 9.49
N GLN A 19 -1.24 0.56 9.18
CA GLN A 19 -2.29 1.56 9.19
C GLN A 19 -3.34 1.20 8.15
N PRO A 20 -4.62 1.41 8.46
CA PRO A 20 -5.67 1.08 7.49
C PRO A 20 -5.43 1.75 6.15
N TRP A 21 -5.63 1.02 5.09
CA TRP A 21 -5.55 1.46 3.69
C TRP A 21 -4.13 1.67 3.15
N VAL A 22 -3.10 1.62 3.99
CA VAL A 22 -1.73 1.88 3.52
C VAL A 22 -1.30 0.88 2.46
N LEU A 23 -1.46 -0.41 2.74
CA LEU A 23 -1.03 -1.43 1.78
C LEU A 23 -1.84 -1.38 0.49
N GLN A 24 -3.12 -1.07 0.57
CA GLN A 24 -3.96 -0.94 -0.62
C GLN A 24 -3.51 0.22 -1.50
N ILE A 25 -3.17 1.35 -0.88
CA ILE A 25 -2.67 2.51 -1.61
C ILE A 25 -1.34 2.19 -2.28
N LEU A 26 -0.42 1.60 -1.53
CA LEU A 26 0.88 1.23 -2.07
C LEU A 26 0.77 0.22 -3.19
N TYR A 27 -0.10 -0.76 -3.03
CA TYR A 27 -0.34 -1.75 -4.07
C TYR A 27 -0.88 -1.11 -5.35
N ALA A 28 -1.84 -0.20 -5.21
CA ALA A 28 -2.41 0.49 -6.36
C ALA A 28 -1.35 1.30 -7.11
N LEU A 29 -0.52 2.04 -6.38
CA LEU A 29 0.54 2.82 -7.00
C LEU A 29 1.62 1.94 -7.61
N SER A 30 1.91 0.80 -6.98
CA SER A 30 2.93 -0.11 -7.46
C SER A 30 2.50 -0.82 -8.75
N THR A 31 1.26 -1.26 -8.82
CA THR A 31 0.79 -2.04 -9.96
C THR A 31 0.30 -1.19 -11.12
N GLN A 32 -0.22 -0.01 -10.85
CA GLN A 32 -0.82 0.81 -11.91
C GLN A 32 -0.04 2.08 -12.20
N GLY A 33 1.02 2.34 -11.45
CA GLY A 33 1.89 3.47 -11.69
C GLY A 33 1.41 4.77 -11.07
N PRO A 34 2.16 5.85 -11.28
CA PRO A 34 1.82 7.14 -10.69
C PRO A 34 0.42 7.61 -11.08
N ALA A 35 -0.21 8.34 -10.19
CA ALA A 35 -1.59 8.77 -10.41
C ALA A 35 -1.89 10.09 -9.73
N ARG A 36 -2.84 10.81 -10.27
CA ARG A 36 -3.40 11.97 -9.62
C ARG A 36 -4.35 11.51 -8.53
N PHE A 37 -4.66 12.40 -7.61
CA PHE A 37 -5.47 12.08 -6.45
C PHE A 37 -6.80 11.41 -6.81
N GLY A 38 -7.53 11.97 -7.75
CA GLY A 38 -8.83 11.42 -8.13
C GLY A 38 -8.73 10.02 -8.72
N HIS A 39 -7.71 9.80 -9.53
CA HIS A 39 -7.47 8.47 -10.10
C HIS A 39 -7.12 7.47 -9.01
N LEU A 40 -6.24 7.88 -8.10
CA LEU A 40 -5.84 7.00 -7.01
C LEU A 40 -7.03 6.66 -6.12
N LYS A 41 -7.87 7.66 -5.86
CA LYS A 41 -9.06 7.41 -5.06
C LYS A 41 -9.97 6.37 -5.72
N SER A 42 -10.09 6.42 -7.04
CA SER A 42 -10.91 5.44 -7.75
C SER A 42 -10.28 4.05 -7.75
N ARG A 43 -8.96 3.96 -7.68
CA ARG A 43 -8.27 2.67 -7.64
C ARG A 43 -8.38 2.01 -6.27
N VAL A 44 -8.53 2.80 -5.22
CA VAL A 44 -8.65 2.28 -3.86
C VAL A 44 -10.11 2.39 -3.46
N GLU A 45 -10.88 1.42 -3.90
CA GLU A 45 -12.32 1.46 -3.75
C GLU A 45 -12.74 1.53 -2.28
N GLY A 46 -13.61 2.47 -2.00
CA GLY A 46 -14.16 2.61 -0.64
C GLY A 46 -13.47 3.63 0.23
N ILE A 47 -12.31 4.12 -0.16
CA ILE A 47 -11.60 5.07 0.70
C ILE A 47 -12.17 6.48 0.55
N SER A 48 -12.29 7.21 1.66
CA SER A 48 -12.73 8.59 1.60
C SER A 48 -11.59 9.50 1.16
N ALA A 49 -11.92 10.66 0.62
CA ALA A 49 -10.93 11.64 0.23
C ALA A 49 -10.08 12.09 1.42
N ARG A 50 -10.70 12.27 2.56
CA ARG A 50 -9.99 12.67 3.77
C ARG A 50 -8.98 11.63 4.19
N LEU A 51 -9.39 10.38 4.22
CA LEU A 51 -8.51 9.31 4.66
C LEU A 51 -7.38 9.08 3.67
N LEU A 52 -7.68 9.15 2.38
CA LEU A 52 -6.63 9.04 1.37
C LEU A 52 -5.60 10.16 1.52
N THR A 53 -6.06 11.39 1.77
CA THR A 53 -5.15 12.50 2.01
C THR A 53 -4.25 12.23 3.21
N GLU A 54 -4.82 11.77 4.31
CA GLU A 54 -4.07 11.49 5.53
C GLU A 54 -3.03 10.39 5.31
N ARG A 55 -3.42 9.34 4.61
CA ARG A 55 -2.50 8.23 4.36
C ARG A 55 -1.39 8.59 3.38
N LEU A 56 -1.69 9.40 2.37
CA LEU A 56 -0.66 9.85 1.45
C LEU A 56 0.37 10.75 2.16
N ARG A 57 -0.09 11.60 3.06
CA ARG A 57 0.82 12.42 3.86
C ARG A 57 1.71 11.55 4.75
N LEU A 58 1.14 10.53 5.36
CA LEU A 58 1.90 9.60 6.16
C LEU A 58 2.98 8.90 5.32
N LEU A 59 2.61 8.40 4.18
CA LEU A 59 3.52 7.69 3.30
C LEU A 59 4.61 8.59 2.72
N GLU A 60 4.27 9.83 2.46
CA GLU A 60 5.24 10.82 2.00
C GLU A 60 6.25 11.12 3.09
N ARG A 61 5.80 11.29 4.33
CA ARG A 61 6.70 11.53 5.46
C ARG A 61 7.67 10.39 5.69
N HIS A 62 7.24 9.18 5.43
CA HIS A 62 8.10 8.00 5.62
C HIS A 62 8.93 7.66 4.39
N GLY A 63 8.81 8.45 3.34
CA GLY A 63 9.64 8.27 2.15
C GLY A 63 9.20 7.16 1.22
N PHE A 64 7.97 6.70 1.32
CA PHE A 64 7.46 5.64 0.44
C PHE A 64 6.72 6.17 -0.77
N VAL A 65 6.20 7.40 -0.68
CA VAL A 65 5.45 8.02 -1.77
C VAL A 65 6.02 9.41 -2.01
N TYR A 66 6.13 9.79 -3.26
CA TYR A 66 6.49 11.16 -3.61
C TYR A 66 5.25 11.91 -4.08
N ARG A 67 5.32 13.22 -3.96
CA ARG A 67 4.26 14.11 -4.41
C ARG A 67 4.88 15.09 -5.37
N ASP A 68 4.48 15.03 -6.62
CA ASP A 68 5.01 15.87 -7.66
C ASP A 68 3.97 16.93 -8.04
N TYR A 69 4.27 18.17 -7.69
CA TYR A 69 3.37 19.28 -7.98
C TYR A 69 3.82 19.98 -9.24
N GLU A 70 2.91 20.13 -10.17
CA GLU A 70 3.20 20.86 -11.40
C GLU A 70 2.37 22.14 -11.47
N GLN A 71 3.06 23.26 -11.78
CA GLN A 71 2.39 24.54 -11.91
C GLN A 71 1.80 24.68 -13.30
N THR A 72 0.86 23.86 -13.59
CA THR A 72 0.11 23.95 -14.85
C THR A 72 -1.20 24.68 -14.56
N ILE A 73 -2.01 24.90 -15.61
CA ILE A 73 -3.32 25.52 -15.44
C ILE A 73 -4.37 24.56 -15.97
N PRO A 74 -5.13 23.91 -15.08
CA PRO A 74 -5.05 24.01 -13.61
C PRO A 74 -3.84 23.28 -13.05
N PRO A 75 -3.44 23.59 -11.81
CA PRO A 75 -2.31 22.90 -11.18
C PRO A 75 -2.62 21.43 -11.00
N SER A 76 -1.60 20.61 -11.08
CA SER A 76 -1.79 19.18 -10.89
C SER A 76 -0.78 18.61 -9.92
N VAL A 77 -1.19 17.55 -9.23
CA VAL A 77 -0.34 16.84 -8.29
C VAL A 77 -0.39 15.37 -8.64
N THR A 78 0.76 14.77 -8.81
CA THR A 78 0.88 13.34 -9.09
C THR A 78 1.57 12.65 -7.93
N TYR A 79 1.07 11.50 -7.54
CA TYR A 79 1.65 10.68 -6.49
C TYR A 79 2.24 9.42 -7.12
N GLY A 80 3.37 8.99 -6.59
CA GLY A 80 4.00 7.76 -7.07
C GLY A 80 4.87 7.15 -5.98
N ILE A 81 5.39 5.96 -6.24
CA ILE A 81 6.24 5.29 -5.27
C ILE A 81 7.69 5.74 -5.45
N THR A 82 8.41 5.80 -4.34
CA THR A 82 9.81 6.19 -4.34
C THR A 82 10.71 4.98 -4.58
N ARG A 83 12.00 5.26 -4.77
CA ARG A 83 13.00 4.19 -4.87
C ARG A 83 13.00 3.33 -3.59
N ARG A 84 12.86 3.97 -2.44
CA ARG A 84 12.79 3.26 -1.16
C ARG A 84 11.66 2.25 -1.12
N MET A 85 10.54 2.59 -1.73
CA MET A 85 9.39 1.70 -1.78
C MET A 85 9.65 0.47 -2.66
N LYS A 86 10.63 0.55 -3.57
CA LYS A 86 10.93 -0.59 -4.43
C LYS A 86 11.29 -1.86 -3.65
N ASP A 87 11.93 -1.69 -2.51
CA ASP A 87 12.25 -2.85 -1.67
C ASP A 87 10.99 -3.50 -1.11
N ILE A 88 10.03 -2.68 -0.70
CA ILE A 88 8.75 -3.19 -0.21
C ILE A 88 7.95 -3.81 -1.34
N GLU A 89 8.07 -3.25 -2.54
CA GLU A 89 7.40 -3.78 -3.72
C GLU A 89 7.75 -5.25 -3.96
N LYS A 90 9.00 -5.62 -3.72
CA LYS A 90 9.43 -7.01 -3.84
C LYS A 90 8.69 -7.90 -2.84
N VAL A 91 8.55 -7.41 -1.62
CA VAL A 91 7.84 -8.15 -0.58
C VAL A 91 6.36 -8.28 -0.92
N LEU A 92 5.75 -7.22 -1.44
CA LEU A 92 4.36 -7.27 -1.86
C LEU A 92 4.15 -8.29 -2.98
N GLY A 93 5.11 -8.38 -3.91
CA GLY A 93 5.05 -9.37 -4.96
C GLY A 93 5.10 -10.80 -4.43
N GLU A 94 5.92 -11.03 -3.40
CA GLU A 94 5.96 -12.33 -2.76
C GLU A 94 4.64 -12.67 -2.08
N LEU A 95 4.05 -11.69 -1.40
CA LEU A 95 2.77 -11.88 -0.75
C LEU A 95 1.68 -12.18 -1.77
N GLU A 96 1.71 -11.51 -2.91
CA GLU A 96 0.74 -11.76 -3.98
C GLU A 96 0.85 -13.17 -4.51
N ARG A 97 2.08 -13.65 -4.72
CA ARG A 97 2.30 -15.02 -5.18
C ARG A 97 1.77 -16.03 -4.17
N MET A 98 2.01 -15.79 -2.89
CA MET A 98 1.48 -16.65 -1.85
C MET A 98 -0.03 -16.65 -1.83
N ALA A 99 -0.63 -15.47 -1.97
CA ALA A 99 -2.08 -15.34 -1.96
C ALA A 99 -2.70 -16.11 -3.13
N ARG A 100 -2.09 -16.02 -4.30
CA ARG A 100 -2.57 -16.76 -5.46
C ARG A 100 -2.42 -18.26 -5.27
N LYS A 101 -1.29 -18.67 -4.71
CA LYS A 101 -1.05 -20.07 -4.44
C LYS A 101 -2.10 -20.63 -3.48
N TRP A 102 -2.38 -19.90 -2.41
CA TRP A 102 -3.39 -20.30 -1.45
C TRP A 102 -4.79 -20.30 -2.05
N GLN A 103 -5.08 -19.33 -2.89
CA GLN A 103 -6.37 -19.25 -3.55
C GLN A 103 -6.59 -20.46 -4.44
N ASP A 104 -5.57 -20.88 -5.19
CA ASP A 104 -5.66 -22.05 -6.03
C ASP A 104 -5.79 -23.31 -5.21
N ALA A 105 -5.03 -23.43 -4.13
CA ALA A 105 -5.11 -24.58 -3.24
C ALA A 105 -6.48 -24.66 -2.59
N ASP A 106 -7.01 -23.54 -2.15
CA ASP A 106 -8.32 -23.50 -1.52
C ASP A 106 -9.42 -23.85 -2.51
N ARG A 107 -9.27 -23.42 -3.75
CA ARG A 107 -10.24 -23.76 -4.78
C ARG A 107 -10.28 -25.24 -5.04
N VAL A 108 -9.12 -25.87 -5.11
CA VAL A 108 -9.04 -27.31 -5.26
C VAL A 108 -9.54 -28.01 -4.02
N GLY A 109 -9.11 -27.51 -2.86
CA GLY A 109 -9.51 -28.11 -1.60
C GLY A 109 -10.96 -27.93 -1.26
N ALA A 110 -11.58 -26.90 -1.78
CA ALA A 110 -12.97 -26.62 -1.47
C ALA A 110 -13.89 -27.71 -1.92
N THR A 111 -13.47 -28.52 -2.88
CA THR A 111 -14.30 -29.61 -3.32
C THR A 111 -14.19 -30.81 -2.40
N SER A 112 -13.15 -30.89 -1.60
CA SER A 112 -13.00 -32.04 -0.75
C SER A 112 -13.17 -31.68 0.70
N ILE A 113 -12.69 -30.54 1.14
CA ILE A 113 -12.79 -30.24 2.49
C ILE A 113 -12.98 -28.90 2.74
N SER A 114 -14.01 -28.58 3.20
CA SER A 114 -14.23 -27.30 3.50
C SER A 114 -13.78 -26.86 4.78
N ALA A 115 -13.59 -27.69 5.61
CA ALA A 115 -13.46 -27.27 6.92
C ALA A 115 -12.16 -26.83 7.36
N HIS A 116 -11.37 -26.38 6.63
CA HIS A 116 -10.13 -26.02 7.06
C HIS A 116 -10.13 -24.78 7.74
N ALA A 117 -9.99 -24.82 8.92
CA ALA A 117 -10.05 -23.69 9.71
C ALA A 117 -8.83 -22.89 9.60
N GLY A 118 -8.33 -22.62 8.81
CA GLY A 118 -7.16 -21.88 8.59
C GLY A 118 -6.68 -20.98 9.65
#